data_b5993f844bac3c33a148a404855c5989
#
_entry.id   b5993f844bac3c33a148a404855c5989
#
_cell.length_a   1.000
_cell.length_b   1.000
_cell.length_c   1.000
_cell.angle_alpha   90.00
_cell.angle_beta   90.00
_cell.angle_gamma   90.00
#
_symmetry.space_group_name_H-M   'P 1'
#
loop_
_entity.id
_entity.type
_entity.pdbx_description
1 polymer ?
#
loop_
_entity_poly.entity_id
_entity_poly.type
_entity_poly.pdbx_seq_one_letter_code
_entity_poly.pdbx_strand_id
1 'polypeptide(L)'
;MTAIEHNKILAIGFVAFASIFAFTFLLLMVVSMGVFVALGITFANETGRSQEAGMGVIGGVVTVIFYVLLGAIFVLPTAMASRNMWKRRRNGRIWGIIAAILVMAIMPLGTMLGVYGLWFFFSAEGRRFYLNP
;
A
#
# COMPACT_ATOMS: atom_id res chain seq x y z
N MET A 1 -28.85 3.35 2.92
CA MET A 1 -27.74 2.37 2.71
C MET A 1 -27.69 1.40 3.86
N THR A 2 -27.58 0.13 3.56
CA THR A 2 -27.44 -0.92 4.58
C THR A 2 -25.97 -1.09 4.99
N ALA A 3 -25.71 -1.64 6.18
CA ALA A 3 -24.36 -1.94 6.63
C ALA A 3 -23.59 -2.86 5.65
N ILE A 4 -24.31 -3.71 4.94
CA ILE A 4 -23.75 -4.59 3.90
C ILE A 4 -23.23 -3.77 2.72
N GLU A 5 -23.94 -2.74 2.30
CA GLU A 5 -23.55 -1.88 1.17
C GLU A 5 -22.33 -1.03 1.54
N HIS A 6 -22.30 -0.44 2.73
CA HIS A 6 -21.13 0.27 3.24
C HIS A 6 -19.88 -0.61 3.28
N ASN A 7 -20.03 -1.85 3.77
CA ASN A 7 -18.93 -2.81 3.82
C ASN A 7 -18.41 -3.19 2.44
N LYS A 8 -19.31 -3.38 1.46
CA LYS A 8 -18.90 -3.68 0.07
C LYS A 8 -18.17 -2.51 -0.57
N ILE A 9 -18.68 -1.28 -0.41
CA ILE A 9 -18.04 -0.07 -0.95
C ILE A 9 -16.64 0.10 -0.36
N LEU A 10 -16.47 -0.07 0.95
CA LEU A 10 -15.17 0.00 1.60
C LEU A 10 -14.23 -1.11 1.12
N ALA A 11 -14.70 -2.35 1.01
CA ALA A 11 -13.90 -3.46 0.53
C ALA A 11 -13.40 -3.23 -0.90
N ILE A 12 -14.27 -2.75 -1.79
CA ILE A 12 -13.90 -2.38 -3.17
C ILE A 12 -12.91 -1.23 -3.17
N GLY A 13 -13.14 -0.20 -2.36
CA GLY A 13 -12.24 0.94 -2.21
C GLY A 13 -10.84 0.53 -1.77
N PHE A 14 -10.74 -0.36 -0.77
CA PHE A 14 -9.45 -0.87 -0.32
C PHE A 14 -8.75 -1.76 -1.35
N VAL A 15 -9.47 -2.59 -2.11
CA VAL A 15 -8.87 -3.36 -3.23
C VAL A 15 -8.34 -2.43 -4.30
N ALA A 16 -9.13 -1.48 -4.74
CA ALA A 16 -8.72 -0.52 -5.77
C ALA A 16 -7.48 0.26 -5.31
N PHE A 17 -7.48 0.71 -4.06
CA PHE A 17 -6.37 1.44 -3.48
C PHE A 17 -5.11 0.57 -3.39
N ALA A 18 -5.22 -0.66 -2.88
CA ALA A 18 -4.11 -1.61 -2.81
C ALA A 18 -3.53 -1.92 -4.20
N SER A 19 -4.38 -2.07 -5.21
CA SER A 19 -3.96 -2.35 -6.59
C SER A 19 -3.21 -1.17 -7.21
N ILE A 20 -3.72 0.05 -7.04
CA ILE A 20 -3.06 1.27 -7.53
C ILE A 20 -1.70 1.44 -6.84
N PHE A 21 -1.65 1.23 -5.51
CA PHE A 21 -0.40 1.32 -4.76
C PHE A 21 0.61 0.27 -5.18
N ALA A 22 0.20 -0.99 -5.29
CA ALA A 22 1.07 -2.08 -5.74
C ALA A 22 1.67 -1.77 -7.12
N PHE A 23 0.85 -1.28 -8.05
CA PHE A 23 1.32 -0.90 -9.38
C PHE A 23 2.28 0.29 -9.33
N THR A 24 1.96 1.33 -8.55
CA THR A 24 2.81 2.51 -8.40
C THR A 24 4.16 2.17 -7.79
N PHE A 25 4.18 1.36 -6.71
CA PHE A 25 5.43 0.92 -6.10
C PHE A 25 6.27 0.06 -7.03
N LEU A 26 5.65 -0.83 -7.80
CA LEU A 26 6.34 -1.65 -8.79
C LEU A 26 6.97 -0.77 -9.88
N LEU A 27 6.23 0.21 -10.39
CA LEU A 27 6.75 1.15 -11.39
C LEU A 27 7.93 1.95 -10.85
N LEU A 28 7.79 2.52 -9.64
CA LEU A 28 8.86 3.28 -9.00
C LEU A 28 10.09 2.43 -8.72
N MET A 29 9.90 1.17 -8.33
CA MET A 29 10.98 0.21 -8.12
C MET A 29 11.79 -0.02 -9.41
N VAL A 30 11.10 -0.28 -10.52
CA VAL A 30 11.76 -0.52 -11.81
C VAL A 30 12.46 0.72 -12.32
N VAL A 31 11.82 1.88 -12.26
CA VAL A 31 12.41 3.16 -12.72
C VAL A 31 13.62 3.53 -11.87
N SER A 32 13.53 3.47 -10.56
CA SER A 32 14.64 3.83 -9.67
C SER A 32 15.83 2.88 -9.81
N MET A 33 15.60 1.59 -9.96
CA MET A 33 16.65 0.61 -10.24
C MET A 33 17.39 0.98 -11.54
N GLY A 34 16.64 1.27 -12.61
CA GLY A 34 17.21 1.70 -13.89
C GLY A 34 18.05 2.99 -13.79
N VAL A 35 17.55 3.97 -13.04
CA VAL A 35 18.29 5.24 -12.80
C VAL A 35 19.59 4.99 -12.05
N PHE A 36 19.59 4.22 -10.97
CA PHE A 36 20.81 3.94 -10.20
C PHE A 36 21.85 3.19 -11.02
N VAL A 37 21.43 2.20 -11.80
CA VAL A 37 22.35 1.46 -12.69
C VAL A 37 22.93 2.37 -13.78
N ALA A 38 22.08 3.18 -14.41
CA ALA A 38 22.52 4.12 -15.44
C ALA A 38 23.51 5.15 -14.90
N LEU A 39 23.26 5.74 -13.73
CA LEU A 39 24.19 6.66 -13.07
C LEU A 39 25.52 5.98 -12.73
N GLY A 40 25.49 4.76 -12.18
CA GLY A 40 26.71 4.00 -11.88
C GLY A 40 27.56 3.75 -13.12
N ILE A 41 26.95 3.38 -14.23
CA ILE A 41 27.65 3.18 -15.52
C ILE A 41 28.24 4.49 -16.03
N THR A 42 27.46 5.59 -15.98
CA THR A 42 27.91 6.90 -16.45
C THR A 42 29.13 7.37 -15.66
N PHE A 43 29.09 7.31 -14.33
CA PHE A 43 30.21 7.68 -13.48
C PHE A 43 31.45 6.78 -13.70
N ALA A 44 31.24 5.47 -13.88
CA ALA A 44 32.33 4.55 -14.18
C ALA A 44 33.04 4.89 -15.50
N ASN A 45 32.28 5.29 -16.52
CA ASN A 45 32.84 5.70 -17.80
C ASN A 45 33.61 7.03 -17.72
N GLU A 46 33.12 7.98 -16.95
CA GLU A 46 33.77 9.30 -16.77
C GLU A 46 35.08 9.21 -15.94
N THR A 47 35.05 8.38 -14.89
CA THR A 47 36.17 8.28 -13.96
C THR A 47 37.16 7.14 -14.27
N GLY A 48 36.78 6.24 -15.18
CA GLY A 48 37.53 5.03 -15.49
C GLY A 48 37.58 4.00 -14.34
N ARG A 49 36.73 4.16 -13.33
CA ARG A 49 36.66 3.30 -12.15
C ARG A 49 35.46 2.37 -12.23
N SER A 50 35.72 1.09 -12.47
CA SER A 50 34.66 0.06 -12.49
C SER A 50 33.92 -0.12 -11.17
N GLN A 51 34.50 0.31 -10.05
CA GLN A 51 33.84 0.28 -8.73
C GLN A 51 32.56 1.13 -8.68
N GLU A 52 32.49 2.21 -9.43
CA GLU A 52 31.32 3.09 -9.43
C GLU A 52 30.09 2.45 -10.10
N ALA A 53 30.31 1.61 -11.12
CA ALA A 53 29.24 0.80 -11.68
C ALA A 53 28.66 -0.18 -10.64
N GLY A 54 29.53 -0.81 -9.84
CA GLY A 54 29.11 -1.67 -8.74
C GLY A 54 28.32 -0.93 -7.66
N MET A 55 28.74 0.29 -7.32
CA MET A 55 28.00 1.13 -6.37
C MET A 55 26.62 1.52 -6.87
N GLY A 56 26.44 1.77 -8.17
CA GLY A 56 25.14 1.99 -8.79
C GLY A 56 24.21 0.79 -8.68
N VAL A 57 24.74 -0.43 -8.89
CA VAL A 57 23.98 -1.67 -8.70
C VAL A 57 23.57 -1.86 -7.25
N ILE A 58 24.49 -1.64 -6.30
CA ILE A 58 24.21 -1.74 -4.85
C ILE A 58 23.14 -0.73 -4.46
N GLY A 59 23.24 0.52 -4.89
CA GLY A 59 22.23 1.55 -4.67
C GLY A 59 20.86 1.16 -5.21
N GLY A 60 20.83 0.58 -6.41
CA GLY A 60 19.60 0.05 -7.02
C GLY A 60 18.98 -1.07 -6.19
N VAL A 61 19.78 -2.04 -5.73
CA VAL A 61 19.30 -3.15 -4.89
C VAL A 61 18.76 -2.65 -3.56
N VAL A 62 19.44 -1.73 -2.89
CA VAL A 62 18.96 -1.12 -1.63
C VAL A 62 17.64 -0.42 -1.84
N THR A 63 17.50 0.30 -2.94
CA THR A 63 16.26 1.00 -3.29
C THR A 63 15.11 0.02 -3.54
N VAL A 64 15.36 -1.08 -4.23
CA VAL A 64 14.36 -2.15 -4.45
C VAL A 64 13.89 -2.71 -3.11
N ILE A 65 14.82 -3.04 -2.20
CA ILE A 65 14.47 -3.56 -0.87
C ILE A 65 13.60 -2.55 -0.11
N PHE A 66 13.97 -1.27 -0.17
CA PHE A 66 13.20 -0.21 0.49
C PHE A 66 11.77 -0.12 -0.06
N TYR A 67 11.57 -0.14 -1.38
CA TYR A 67 10.23 -0.11 -1.97
C TYR A 67 9.42 -1.38 -1.69
N VAL A 68 10.05 -2.54 -1.65
CA VAL A 68 9.39 -3.80 -1.27
C VAL A 68 8.87 -3.72 0.17
N LEU A 69 9.68 -3.21 1.09
CA LEU A 69 9.28 -3.03 2.50
C LEU A 69 8.14 -2.01 2.63
N LEU A 70 8.25 -0.86 1.99
CA LEU A 70 7.18 0.13 1.98
C LEU A 70 5.90 -0.41 1.36
N GLY A 71 6.00 -1.06 0.21
CA GLY A 71 4.86 -1.68 -0.46
C GLY A 71 4.19 -2.73 0.42
N ALA A 72 4.98 -3.55 1.11
CA ALA A 72 4.44 -4.53 2.06
C ALA A 72 3.67 -3.86 3.20
N ILE A 73 4.20 -2.78 3.79
CA ILE A 73 3.55 -2.06 4.89
C ILE A 73 2.21 -1.45 4.45
N PHE A 74 2.09 -0.95 3.24
CA PHE A 74 0.87 -0.30 2.75
C PHE A 74 -0.10 -1.26 2.06
N VAL A 75 0.41 -2.16 1.23
CA VAL A 75 -0.42 -3.05 0.41
C VAL A 75 -0.96 -4.22 1.20
N LEU A 76 -0.14 -4.86 2.04
CA LEU A 76 -0.58 -6.06 2.78
C LEU A 76 -1.74 -5.80 3.74
N PRO A 77 -1.70 -4.79 4.63
CA PRO A 77 -2.83 -4.54 5.53
C PRO A 77 -4.09 -4.17 4.78
N THR A 78 -3.98 -3.39 3.70
CA THR A 78 -5.12 -2.96 2.89
C THR A 78 -5.75 -4.15 2.14
N ALA A 79 -4.94 -5.02 1.56
CA ALA A 79 -5.40 -6.24 0.91
C ALA A 79 -6.03 -7.23 1.90
N MET A 80 -5.41 -7.40 3.07
CA MET A 80 -5.96 -8.27 4.13
C MET A 80 -7.26 -7.72 4.70
N ALA A 81 -7.36 -6.41 4.89
CA ALA A 81 -8.59 -5.75 5.30
C ALA A 81 -9.71 -6.03 4.31
N SER A 82 -9.48 -5.79 3.03
CA SER A 82 -10.47 -6.04 1.98
C SER A 82 -10.91 -7.50 1.94
N ARG A 83 -9.97 -8.44 1.99
CA ARG A 83 -10.29 -9.88 1.99
C ARG A 83 -11.11 -10.30 3.20
N ASN A 84 -10.76 -9.81 4.39
CA ASN A 84 -11.46 -10.12 5.62
C ASN A 84 -12.84 -9.46 5.70
N MET A 85 -12.99 -8.25 5.16
CA MET A 85 -14.27 -7.57 5.01
C MET A 85 -15.19 -8.32 4.06
N TRP A 86 -14.67 -8.81 2.94
CA TRP A 86 -15.44 -9.60 1.97
C TRP A 86 -15.95 -10.90 2.57
N LYS A 87 -15.12 -11.57 3.38
CA LYS A 87 -15.48 -12.81 4.09
C LYS A 87 -16.23 -12.57 5.40
N ARG A 88 -16.55 -11.34 5.76
CA ARG A 88 -17.22 -10.94 7.02
C ARG A 88 -16.60 -11.56 8.28
N ARG A 89 -15.28 -11.68 8.31
CA ARG A 89 -14.58 -12.18 9.49
C ARG A 89 -14.54 -11.12 10.58
N ARG A 90 -14.63 -11.54 11.85
CA ARG A 90 -14.50 -10.64 13.02
C ARG A 90 -13.23 -9.79 12.97
N ASN A 91 -12.14 -10.35 12.50
CA ASN A 91 -10.87 -9.64 12.33
C ASN A 91 -10.90 -8.59 11.20
N GLY A 92 -11.91 -8.60 10.32
CA GLY A 92 -12.07 -7.63 9.25
C GLY A 92 -12.17 -6.20 9.75
N ARG A 93 -12.78 -5.99 10.92
CA ARG A 93 -12.89 -4.68 11.54
C ARG A 93 -11.52 -4.14 11.99
N ILE A 94 -10.71 -4.97 12.64
CA ILE A 94 -9.38 -4.58 13.14
C ILE A 94 -8.47 -4.24 11.95
N TRP A 95 -8.40 -5.12 10.97
CA TRP A 95 -7.61 -4.90 9.75
C TRP A 95 -8.14 -3.70 8.95
N GLY A 96 -9.45 -3.49 8.92
CA GLY A 96 -10.06 -2.33 8.28
C GLY A 96 -9.66 -1.01 8.94
N ILE A 97 -9.61 -0.96 10.27
CA ILE A 97 -9.16 0.23 11.01
C ILE A 97 -7.67 0.51 10.73
N ILE A 98 -6.83 -0.52 10.76
CA ILE A 98 -5.39 -0.39 10.44
C ILE A 98 -5.21 0.12 9.01
N ALA A 99 -5.92 -0.47 8.05
CA ALA A 99 -5.86 -0.06 6.66
C ALA A 99 -6.36 1.38 6.46
N ALA A 100 -7.45 1.77 7.12
CA ALA A 100 -8.00 3.12 7.05
C ALA A 100 -7.00 4.17 7.55
N ILE A 101 -6.31 3.90 8.67
CA ILE A 101 -5.27 4.79 9.21
C ILE A 101 -4.09 4.91 8.24
N LEU A 102 -3.61 3.81 7.69
CA LEU A 102 -2.51 3.81 6.71
C LEU A 102 -2.89 4.56 5.44
N VAL A 103 -4.09 4.33 4.92
CA VAL A 103 -4.59 4.98 3.72
C VAL A 103 -4.81 6.48 3.92
N MET A 104 -5.20 6.91 5.15
CA MET A 104 -5.32 8.34 5.49
C MET A 104 -4.01 9.11 5.32
N ALA A 105 -2.87 8.47 5.50
CA ALA A 105 -1.58 9.12 5.34
C ALA A 105 -1.33 9.60 3.89
N ILE A 106 -2.14 9.16 2.95
CA ILE A 106 -1.97 9.43 1.52
C ILE A 106 -3.06 10.38 1.05
N MET A 107 -2.73 11.66 1.04
CA MET A 107 -3.64 12.73 0.58
C MET A 107 -3.75 12.77 -0.96
N PRO A 108 -4.91 13.23 -1.51
CA PRO A 108 -6.17 13.58 -0.87
C PRO A 108 -7.19 12.44 -0.84
N LEU A 109 -7.10 11.48 -1.77
CA LEU A 109 -8.10 10.40 -1.92
C LEU A 109 -8.05 9.38 -0.77
N GLY A 110 -6.87 9.09 -0.29
CA GLY A 110 -6.66 8.19 0.84
C GLY A 110 -7.31 8.70 2.13
N THR A 111 -7.24 10.01 2.37
CA THR A 111 -7.86 10.65 3.53
C THR A 111 -9.38 10.48 3.50
N MET A 112 -10.01 10.69 2.37
CA MET A 112 -11.47 10.52 2.23
C MET A 112 -11.90 9.07 2.49
N LEU A 113 -11.21 8.11 1.89
CA LEU A 113 -11.49 6.69 2.10
C LEU A 113 -11.23 6.26 3.53
N GLY A 114 -10.12 6.74 4.12
CA GLY A 114 -9.74 6.45 5.50
C GLY A 114 -10.74 6.99 6.51
N VAL A 115 -11.15 8.26 6.39
CA VAL A 115 -12.17 8.89 7.25
C VAL A 115 -13.50 8.17 7.14
N TYR A 116 -13.94 7.86 5.92
CA TYR A 116 -15.17 7.11 5.68
C TYR A 116 -15.10 5.70 6.32
N GLY A 117 -13.97 5.02 6.17
CA GLY A 117 -13.72 3.72 6.79
C GLY A 117 -13.78 3.77 8.31
N LEU A 118 -13.08 4.72 8.93
CA LEU A 118 -13.09 4.90 10.39
C LEU A 118 -14.50 5.21 10.90
N TRP A 119 -15.21 6.13 10.24
CA TRP A 119 -16.60 6.43 10.59
C TRP A 119 -17.46 5.17 10.60
N PHE A 120 -17.38 4.35 9.55
CA PHE A 120 -18.15 3.10 9.46
C PHE A 120 -17.75 2.10 10.56
N PHE A 121 -16.44 1.85 10.77
CA PHE A 121 -15.99 0.87 11.76
C PHE A 121 -16.30 1.25 13.21
N PHE A 122 -16.38 2.55 13.50
CA PHE A 122 -16.75 3.06 14.81
C PHE A 122 -18.26 3.27 14.99
N SER A 123 -19.04 3.27 13.91
CA SER A 123 -20.50 3.40 13.96
C SER A 123 -21.15 2.20 14.66
N ALA A 124 -22.35 2.43 15.21
CA ALA A 124 -23.13 1.35 15.82
C ALA A 124 -23.48 0.24 14.83
N GLU A 125 -23.72 0.61 13.58
CA GLU A 125 -24.01 -0.34 12.48
C GLU A 125 -22.80 -1.21 12.14
N GLY A 126 -21.62 -0.62 12.01
CA GLY A 126 -20.39 -1.34 11.74
C GLY A 126 -20.01 -2.28 12.89
N ARG A 127 -20.21 -1.85 14.14
CA ARG A 127 -19.99 -2.72 15.30
C ARG A 127 -20.91 -3.92 15.30
N ARG A 128 -22.22 -3.72 15.08
CA ARG A 128 -23.20 -4.81 15.02
C ARG A 128 -22.90 -5.76 13.86
N PHE A 129 -22.49 -5.24 12.72
CA PHE A 129 -22.18 -6.02 11.54
C PHE A 129 -21.05 -7.03 11.75
N TYR A 130 -20.01 -6.67 12.50
CA TYR A 130 -18.85 -7.54 12.76
C TYR A 130 -18.92 -8.31 14.07
N LEU A 131 -19.63 -7.82 15.07
CA LEU A 131 -19.71 -8.45 16.39
C LEU A 131 -20.90 -9.44 16.50
N ASN A 132 -21.97 -9.18 15.76
CA ASN A 132 -23.17 -10.04 15.68
C ASN A 132 -23.43 -10.40 14.21
N PRO A 133 -22.66 -11.35 13.67
CA PRO A 133 -22.83 -11.78 12.28
C PRO A 133 -24.16 -12.49 12.05
#